data_bf42c255cfee204c65dfd6be846fca3f
#
_entry.id   bf42c255cfee204c65dfd6be846fca3f
#
_cell.length_a   1.000
_cell.length_b   1.000
_cell.length_c   1.000
_cell.angle_alpha   90.00
_cell.angle_beta   90.00
_cell.angle_gamma   90.00
#
_symmetry.space_group_name_H-M   'P 1'
#
loop_
_entity.id
_entity.type
_entity.pdbx_description
1 polymer ?
#
loop_
_entity_poly.entity_id
_entity_poly.type
_entity_poly.pdbx_seq_one_letter_code
_entity_poly.pdbx_strand_id
1 'polypeptide(L)'
;ERHQKTDRVLRSTKLESSIYRDLRAEDAAMDEIEQDAGKKLKSFPALSQDVFQSFYSLVPRRNEETSLSVAARKFNAPILEHMTKSEEYPTLKEVCEGRELPAYEAASEFASKVSGELDDLLPQLSGKQGALHTLEKLEQSEEQAAKRLNDLLEQRSASHRSDPALEADVVKAANEAEGRRRQVAAVTKLIDDSALQGRDEIKSIVQAAVATAAERAEDVQGIIGAWSSEPGNLNRTPENLALLKRVRESAALRDISKYLGRFREMLAQKKQNGYAYGRGEKYSLELGSDLSRALTSELAMLATPETLPLFLRKYQRRQIKQYCRRESVYKGAGDIICCLDESGSTAGECAAWGKAVAMTLLEIAENEGRRFALIHFSGPGS
;
A
#
# COMPACT_ATOMS: atom_id res chain seq x y z
N GLU A 1 12.18 -31.88 -13.32
CA GLU A 1 11.83 -31.20 -12.03
C GLU A 1 10.34 -30.88 -12.05
N ARG A 2 9.57 -31.44 -11.09
CA ARG A 2 8.15 -31.13 -10.95
C ARG A 2 8.04 -29.67 -10.52
N HIS A 3 7.62 -28.79 -11.39
CA HIS A 3 7.17 -27.45 -10.99
C HIS A 3 5.90 -27.64 -10.14
N GLN A 4 6.08 -27.60 -8.83
CA GLN A 4 4.95 -27.60 -7.88
C GLN A 4 4.13 -26.36 -8.16
N LYS A 5 2.85 -26.54 -8.56
CA LYS A 5 1.93 -25.42 -8.80
C LYS A 5 1.83 -24.55 -7.53
N THR A 6 1.90 -23.26 -7.69
CA THR A 6 1.85 -22.29 -6.59
C THR A 6 0.47 -21.63 -6.47
N ASP A 7 0.04 -21.36 -5.25
CA ASP A 7 -1.18 -20.58 -4.98
C ASP A 7 -0.95 -19.07 -5.05
N ARG A 8 0.33 -18.64 -5.17
CA ARG A 8 0.74 -17.24 -5.24
C ARG A 8 0.70 -16.72 -6.67
N VAL A 9 -0.11 -15.68 -6.90
CA VAL A 9 -0.20 -14.98 -8.19
C VAL A 9 1.01 -14.05 -8.40
N LEU A 10 1.46 -13.41 -7.31
CA LEU A 10 2.60 -12.52 -7.35
C LEU A 10 3.89 -13.22 -6.90
N ARG A 11 4.99 -12.86 -7.55
CA ARG A 11 6.33 -13.33 -7.20
C ARG A 11 6.92 -12.42 -6.15
N SER A 12 7.10 -12.92 -4.93
CA SER A 12 7.69 -12.15 -3.83
C SER A 12 9.20 -12.38 -3.69
N THR A 13 9.88 -11.37 -3.19
CA THR A 13 11.24 -11.47 -2.69
C THR A 13 11.26 -12.15 -1.30
N LYS A 14 12.42 -12.62 -0.88
CA LYS A 14 12.58 -13.19 0.48
C LYS A 14 12.27 -12.14 1.55
N LEU A 15 12.65 -10.88 1.32
CA LEU A 15 12.39 -9.77 2.23
C LEU A 15 10.89 -9.51 2.39
N GLU A 16 10.16 -9.32 1.30
CA GLU A 16 8.70 -9.08 1.32
C GLU A 16 7.95 -10.20 2.04
N SER A 17 8.35 -11.46 1.78
CA SER A 17 7.76 -12.62 2.44
C SER A 17 8.10 -12.69 3.93
N SER A 18 9.28 -12.21 4.36
CA SER A 18 9.62 -12.17 5.78
C SER A 18 8.84 -11.08 6.51
N ILE A 19 8.72 -9.88 5.91
CA ILE A 19 7.96 -8.76 6.48
C ILE A 19 6.50 -9.18 6.73
N TYR A 20 5.85 -9.75 5.70
CA TYR A 20 4.46 -10.22 5.85
C TYR A 20 4.31 -11.26 6.95
N ARG A 21 5.19 -12.28 6.98
CA ARG A 21 5.13 -13.35 7.97
C ARG A 21 5.31 -12.85 9.40
N ASP A 22 6.24 -11.92 9.57
CA ASP A 22 6.55 -11.36 10.86
C ASP A 22 5.39 -10.49 11.41
N LEU A 23 4.77 -9.67 10.55
CA LEU A 23 3.60 -8.87 10.90
C LEU A 23 2.38 -9.76 11.20
N ARG A 24 2.17 -10.79 10.37
CA ARG A 24 1.09 -11.76 10.57
C ARG A 24 1.24 -12.55 11.87
N ALA A 25 2.46 -12.90 12.28
CA ALA A 25 2.72 -13.64 13.51
C ALA A 25 2.31 -12.85 14.79
N GLU A 26 2.21 -11.54 14.70
CA GLU A 26 1.77 -10.65 15.78
C GLU A 26 0.27 -10.33 15.72
N ASP A 27 -0.43 -10.73 14.66
CA ASP A 27 -1.85 -10.44 14.41
C ASP A 27 -2.72 -11.69 14.49
N ALA A 28 -3.25 -11.97 15.69
CA ALA A 28 -4.14 -13.11 15.93
C ALA A 28 -5.46 -13.01 15.13
N ALA A 29 -5.96 -11.80 14.87
CA ALA A 29 -7.21 -11.61 14.13
C ALA A 29 -7.03 -12.02 12.67
N MET A 30 -5.90 -11.67 12.06
CA MET A 30 -5.59 -12.08 10.69
C MET A 30 -5.39 -13.60 10.59
N ASP A 31 -4.81 -14.22 11.62
CA ASP A 31 -4.66 -15.68 11.67
C ASP A 31 -6.02 -16.40 11.69
N GLU A 32 -6.99 -15.90 12.47
CA GLU A 32 -8.37 -16.41 12.49
C GLU A 32 -9.05 -16.25 11.12
N ILE A 33 -8.94 -15.07 10.50
CA ILE A 33 -9.50 -14.79 9.17
C ILE A 33 -8.95 -15.76 8.13
N GLU A 34 -7.62 -15.95 8.09
CA GLU A 34 -6.99 -16.87 7.13
C GLU A 34 -7.36 -18.34 7.39
N GLN A 35 -7.49 -18.73 8.65
CA GLN A 35 -7.90 -20.10 9.00
C GLN A 35 -9.35 -20.37 8.59
N ASP A 36 -10.28 -19.46 8.87
CA ASP A 36 -11.69 -19.65 8.53
C ASP A 36 -11.93 -19.55 7.03
N ALA A 37 -11.35 -18.57 6.37
CA ALA A 37 -11.43 -18.47 4.91
C ALA A 37 -10.69 -19.64 4.21
N GLY A 38 -9.59 -20.12 4.77
CA GLY A 38 -8.84 -21.27 4.28
C GLY A 38 -9.60 -22.59 4.30
N LYS A 39 -10.58 -22.74 5.20
CA LYS A 39 -11.50 -23.88 5.20
C LYS A 39 -12.38 -23.91 3.94
N LYS A 40 -12.77 -22.73 3.44
CA LYS A 40 -13.58 -22.55 2.24
C LYS A 40 -12.73 -22.53 0.97
N LEU A 41 -11.61 -21.83 1.02
CA LEU A 41 -10.66 -21.65 -0.09
C LEU A 41 -9.20 -21.79 0.39
N LYS A 42 -8.58 -22.93 0.10
CA LYS A 42 -7.19 -23.22 0.55
C LYS A 42 -6.15 -22.20 0.09
N SER A 43 -6.39 -21.52 -1.05
CA SER A 43 -5.50 -20.49 -1.59
C SER A 43 -5.69 -19.11 -0.96
N PHE A 44 -6.62 -18.93 0.00
CA PHE A 44 -6.91 -17.64 0.60
C PHE A 44 -5.71 -17.01 1.33
N PRO A 45 -4.92 -17.76 2.13
CA PRO A 45 -3.71 -17.18 2.75
C PRO A 45 -2.69 -16.68 1.72
N ALA A 46 -2.62 -17.35 0.55
CA ALA A 46 -1.78 -16.88 -0.56
C ALA A 46 -2.34 -15.60 -1.18
N LEU A 47 -3.67 -15.46 -1.29
CA LEU A 47 -4.32 -14.22 -1.74
C LEU A 47 -4.02 -13.07 -0.79
N SER A 48 -4.15 -13.25 0.52
CA SER A 48 -3.86 -12.22 1.53
C SER A 48 -2.42 -11.71 1.41
N GLN A 49 -1.47 -12.60 1.24
CA GLN A 49 -0.07 -12.24 1.03
C GLN A 49 0.16 -11.53 -0.32
N ASP A 50 -0.54 -11.91 -1.39
CA ASP A 50 -0.47 -11.25 -2.69
C ASP A 50 -1.06 -9.84 -2.64
N VAL A 51 -2.13 -9.63 -1.88
CA VAL A 51 -2.71 -8.30 -1.64
C VAL A 51 -1.72 -7.40 -0.91
N PHE A 52 -1.12 -7.89 0.19
CA PHE A 52 -0.06 -7.16 0.88
C PHE A 52 1.07 -6.77 -0.09
N GLN A 53 1.57 -7.72 -0.86
CA GLN A 53 2.64 -7.46 -1.82
C GLN A 53 2.22 -6.47 -2.90
N SER A 54 0.98 -6.52 -3.37
CA SER A 54 0.45 -5.56 -4.35
C SER A 54 0.48 -4.13 -3.82
N PHE A 55 0.18 -3.92 -2.53
CA PHE A 55 0.23 -2.62 -1.88
C PHE A 55 1.66 -2.18 -1.56
N TYR A 56 2.49 -3.09 -1.04
CA TYR A 56 3.83 -2.78 -0.54
C TYR A 56 4.89 -2.63 -1.66
N SER A 57 4.92 -3.55 -2.62
CA SER A 57 5.99 -3.62 -3.64
C SER A 57 5.89 -2.47 -4.64
N LEU A 58 7.02 -1.85 -4.98
CA LEU A 58 7.10 -0.80 -6.01
C LEU A 58 6.57 -1.29 -7.37
N VAL A 59 7.03 -2.47 -7.80
CA VAL A 59 6.60 -3.10 -9.06
C VAL A 59 6.27 -4.57 -8.79
N PRO A 60 4.99 -4.89 -8.50
CA PRO A 60 4.56 -6.27 -8.31
C PRO A 60 4.77 -7.08 -9.59
N ARG A 61 5.47 -8.20 -9.50
CA ARG A 61 5.70 -9.11 -10.64
C ARG A 61 4.77 -10.32 -10.52
N ARG A 62 4.12 -10.69 -11.63
CA ARG A 62 3.27 -11.88 -11.68
C ARG A 62 4.09 -13.13 -11.93
N ASN A 63 3.67 -14.25 -11.36
CA ASN A 63 4.12 -15.58 -11.72
C ASN A 63 3.55 -15.98 -13.08
N GLU A 64 4.21 -16.92 -13.76
CA GLU A 64 3.70 -17.46 -15.01
C GLU A 64 2.39 -18.23 -14.78
N GLU A 65 1.43 -18.04 -15.67
CA GLU A 65 0.08 -18.62 -15.55
C GLU A 65 0.12 -20.15 -15.49
N THR A 66 1.08 -20.76 -16.18
CA THR A 66 1.34 -22.21 -16.19
C THR A 66 1.77 -22.75 -14.83
N SER A 67 2.41 -21.94 -13.99
CA SER A 67 2.87 -22.31 -12.65
C SER A 67 1.80 -22.16 -11.57
N LEU A 68 0.65 -21.52 -11.89
CA LEU A 68 -0.41 -21.25 -10.93
C LEU A 68 -1.30 -22.47 -10.70
N SER A 69 -1.75 -22.65 -9.45
CA SER A 69 -2.82 -23.60 -9.14
C SER A 69 -4.15 -23.14 -9.76
N VAL A 70 -5.12 -24.05 -9.83
CA VAL A 70 -6.47 -23.74 -10.33
C VAL A 70 -7.12 -22.61 -9.52
N ALA A 71 -7.04 -22.70 -8.21
CA ALA A 71 -7.60 -21.68 -7.30
C ALA A 71 -6.91 -20.32 -7.49
N ALA A 72 -5.58 -20.29 -7.61
CA ALA A 72 -4.85 -19.07 -7.88
C ALA A 72 -5.27 -18.42 -9.20
N ARG A 73 -5.43 -19.24 -10.24
CA ARG A 73 -5.76 -18.78 -11.60
C ARG A 73 -7.22 -18.32 -11.73
N LYS A 74 -8.17 -19.05 -11.13
CA LYS A 74 -9.60 -18.81 -11.30
C LYS A 74 -10.25 -17.98 -10.20
N PHE A 75 -9.60 -17.82 -9.05
CA PHE A 75 -10.10 -17.00 -7.95
C PHE A 75 -9.13 -15.86 -7.60
N ASN A 76 -7.90 -16.16 -7.18
CA ASN A 76 -6.97 -15.12 -6.67
C ASN A 76 -6.61 -14.09 -7.75
N ALA A 77 -6.30 -14.53 -8.97
CA ALA A 77 -5.90 -13.63 -10.05
C ALA A 77 -7.02 -12.67 -10.49
N PRO A 78 -8.29 -13.09 -10.69
CA PRO A 78 -9.41 -12.18 -10.94
C PRO A 78 -9.64 -11.17 -9.81
N ILE A 79 -9.57 -11.56 -8.55
CA ILE A 79 -9.70 -10.64 -7.41
C ILE A 79 -8.60 -9.56 -7.45
N LEU A 80 -7.33 -9.96 -7.63
CA LEU A 80 -6.22 -9.01 -7.75
C LEU A 80 -6.36 -8.10 -8.98
N GLU A 81 -6.90 -8.62 -10.07
CA GLU A 81 -7.15 -7.82 -11.27
C GLU A 81 -8.23 -6.75 -11.05
N HIS A 82 -9.37 -7.11 -10.43
CA HIS A 82 -10.40 -6.16 -10.07
C HIS A 82 -9.90 -5.14 -9.05
N MET A 83 -9.11 -5.56 -8.06
CA MET A 83 -8.47 -4.70 -7.07
C MET A 83 -7.58 -3.65 -7.73
N THR A 84 -6.68 -4.07 -8.62
CA THR A 84 -5.73 -3.16 -9.29
C THR A 84 -6.37 -2.21 -10.31
N LYS A 85 -7.60 -2.52 -10.76
CA LYS A 85 -8.39 -1.68 -11.66
C LYS A 85 -9.38 -0.77 -10.93
N SER A 86 -9.49 -0.83 -9.61
CA SER A 86 -10.36 0.07 -8.84
C SER A 86 -9.82 1.51 -8.85
N GLU A 87 -10.73 2.47 -8.72
CA GLU A 87 -10.38 3.90 -8.76
C GLU A 87 -9.53 4.31 -7.54
N GLU A 88 -9.75 3.68 -6.41
CA GLU A 88 -9.05 3.97 -5.16
C GLU A 88 -7.66 3.30 -5.06
N TYR A 89 -7.39 2.29 -5.88
CA TYR A 89 -6.13 1.56 -5.82
C TYR A 89 -4.88 2.44 -6.01
N PRO A 90 -4.80 3.39 -6.94
CA PRO A 90 -3.62 4.24 -7.10
C PRO A 90 -3.31 5.06 -5.84
N THR A 91 -4.35 5.63 -5.21
CA THR A 91 -4.22 6.41 -3.97
C THR A 91 -3.77 5.52 -2.81
N LEU A 92 -4.41 4.36 -2.64
CA LEU A 92 -4.03 3.36 -1.64
C LEU A 92 -2.58 2.91 -1.84
N LYS A 93 -2.19 2.69 -3.09
CA LYS A 93 -0.82 2.29 -3.44
C LYS A 93 0.21 3.33 -3.04
N GLU A 94 -0.05 4.61 -3.30
CA GLU A 94 0.82 5.72 -2.91
C GLU A 94 1.03 5.79 -1.39
N VAL A 95 -0.01 5.54 -0.62
CA VAL A 95 0.08 5.49 0.86
C VAL A 95 0.88 4.30 1.35
N CYS A 96 0.76 3.14 0.69
CA CYS A 96 1.30 1.87 1.17
C CYS A 96 2.69 1.52 0.63
N GLU A 97 3.11 2.09 -0.50
CA GLU A 97 4.32 1.71 -1.21
C GLU A 97 5.59 1.89 -0.36
N GLY A 98 6.32 0.79 -0.15
CA GLY A 98 7.52 0.75 0.68
C GLY A 98 7.29 0.97 2.18
N ARG A 99 6.03 0.98 2.64
CA ARG A 99 5.64 1.24 4.03
C ARG A 99 4.97 0.00 4.62
N GLU A 100 5.62 -0.63 5.58
CA GLU A 100 5.23 -1.95 6.08
C GLU A 100 3.88 -1.96 6.77
N LEU A 101 3.64 -1.03 7.71
CA LEU A 101 2.44 -1.01 8.53
C LEU A 101 1.18 -0.60 7.75
N PRO A 102 1.15 0.50 6.97
CA PRO A 102 -0.03 0.82 6.17
C PRO A 102 -0.39 -0.27 5.16
N ALA A 103 0.63 -0.87 4.50
CA ALA A 103 0.40 -1.94 3.52
C ALA A 103 -0.18 -3.20 4.16
N TYR A 104 0.33 -3.58 5.34
CA TYR A 104 -0.17 -4.76 6.07
C TYR A 104 -1.59 -4.55 6.59
N GLU A 105 -1.85 -3.42 7.21
CA GLU A 105 -3.16 -3.10 7.78
C GLU A 105 -4.24 -2.97 6.70
N ALA A 106 -3.89 -2.36 5.56
CA ALA A 106 -4.77 -2.32 4.40
C ALA A 106 -5.05 -3.73 3.84
N ALA A 107 -4.02 -4.58 3.77
CA ALA A 107 -4.18 -5.95 3.31
C ALA A 107 -5.02 -6.80 4.27
N SER A 108 -4.86 -6.61 5.58
CA SER A 108 -5.67 -7.28 6.61
C SER A 108 -7.15 -6.86 6.51
N GLU A 109 -7.43 -5.57 6.34
CA GLU A 109 -8.79 -5.06 6.17
C GLU A 109 -9.44 -5.57 4.88
N PHE A 110 -8.70 -5.54 3.76
CA PHE A 110 -9.14 -6.12 2.50
C PHE A 110 -9.46 -7.61 2.63
N ALA A 111 -8.56 -8.38 3.24
CA ALA A 111 -8.74 -9.81 3.46
C ALA A 111 -9.96 -10.10 4.36
N SER A 112 -10.18 -9.30 5.40
CA SER A 112 -11.35 -9.39 6.28
C SER A 112 -12.65 -9.19 5.50
N LYS A 113 -12.73 -8.16 4.66
CA LYS A 113 -13.91 -7.89 3.82
C LYS A 113 -14.16 -8.99 2.82
N VAL A 114 -13.14 -9.42 2.08
CA VAL A 114 -13.26 -10.51 1.10
C VAL A 114 -13.61 -11.83 1.79
N SER A 115 -13.07 -12.11 2.98
CA SER A 115 -13.42 -13.31 3.76
C SER A 115 -14.90 -13.33 4.16
N GLY A 116 -15.45 -12.17 4.54
CA GLY A 116 -16.86 -12.02 4.88
C GLY A 116 -17.81 -12.32 3.70
N GLU A 117 -17.37 -11.97 2.48
CA GLU A 117 -18.15 -12.11 1.25
C GLU A 117 -17.77 -13.37 0.44
N LEU A 118 -16.98 -14.30 1.01
CA LEU A 118 -16.51 -15.49 0.29
C LEU A 118 -17.65 -16.40 -0.16
N ASP A 119 -18.73 -16.49 0.61
CA ASP A 119 -19.88 -17.34 0.26
C ASP A 119 -20.60 -16.84 -0.99
N ASP A 120 -20.57 -15.54 -1.25
CA ASP A 120 -21.13 -14.93 -2.45
C ASP A 120 -20.11 -14.90 -3.61
N LEU A 121 -18.83 -14.64 -3.32
CA LEU A 121 -17.78 -14.59 -4.34
C LEU A 121 -17.44 -15.96 -4.95
N LEU A 122 -17.41 -17.02 -4.13
CA LEU A 122 -17.05 -18.35 -4.61
C LEU A 122 -17.99 -18.87 -5.70
N PRO A 123 -19.35 -18.82 -5.55
CA PRO A 123 -20.25 -19.24 -6.62
C PRO A 123 -20.11 -18.41 -7.89
N GLN A 124 -19.87 -17.12 -7.76
CA GLN A 124 -19.74 -16.21 -8.90
C GLN A 124 -18.44 -16.43 -9.68
N LEU A 125 -17.32 -16.62 -8.99
CA LEU A 125 -16.00 -16.85 -9.62
C LEU A 125 -15.79 -18.30 -10.07
N SER A 126 -16.39 -19.26 -9.37
CA SER A 126 -16.16 -20.68 -9.62
C SER A 126 -17.40 -21.45 -10.13
N GLY A 127 -18.56 -20.81 -10.17
CA GLY A 127 -19.80 -21.46 -10.47
C GLY A 127 -20.32 -22.33 -9.30
N LYS A 128 -20.74 -23.53 -9.60
CA LYS A 128 -21.31 -24.43 -8.56
C LYS A 128 -20.28 -24.75 -7.48
N GLN A 129 -20.77 -24.89 -6.25
CA GLN A 129 -19.95 -25.26 -5.09
C GLN A 129 -19.09 -26.51 -5.39
N GLY A 130 -17.79 -26.42 -5.16
CA GLY A 130 -16.84 -27.49 -5.45
C GLY A 130 -16.29 -27.56 -6.88
N ALA A 131 -16.67 -26.66 -7.80
CA ALA A 131 -16.21 -26.68 -9.18
C ALA A 131 -14.67 -26.48 -9.28
N LEU A 132 -14.09 -25.62 -8.45
CA LEU A 132 -12.62 -25.45 -8.38
C LEU A 132 -11.93 -26.76 -7.99
N HIS A 133 -12.42 -27.46 -7.00
CA HIS A 133 -11.87 -28.75 -6.57
C HIS A 133 -12.05 -29.85 -7.65
N THR A 134 -13.19 -29.81 -8.33
CA THR A 134 -13.44 -30.72 -9.47
C THR A 134 -12.46 -30.44 -10.60
N LEU A 135 -12.25 -29.17 -10.94
CA LEU A 135 -11.30 -28.76 -11.97
C LEU A 135 -9.87 -29.17 -11.60
N GLU A 136 -9.45 -28.96 -10.35
CA GLU A 136 -8.14 -29.37 -9.86
C GLU A 136 -7.92 -30.89 -10.01
N LYS A 137 -8.89 -31.72 -9.63
CA LYS A 137 -8.83 -33.17 -9.81
C LYS A 137 -8.76 -33.58 -11.28
N LEU A 138 -9.53 -32.90 -12.14
CA LEU A 138 -9.53 -33.17 -13.57
C LEU A 138 -8.20 -32.80 -14.22
N GLU A 139 -7.61 -31.63 -13.86
CA GLU A 139 -6.29 -31.25 -14.34
C GLU A 139 -5.21 -32.22 -13.89
N GLN A 140 -5.24 -32.68 -12.64
CA GLN A 140 -4.30 -33.72 -12.18
C GLN A 140 -4.46 -35.03 -12.95
N SER A 141 -5.71 -35.44 -13.25
CA SER A 141 -5.96 -36.65 -14.03
C SER A 141 -5.57 -36.51 -15.50
N GLU A 142 -5.72 -35.30 -16.09
CA GLU A 142 -5.25 -34.99 -17.44
C GLU A 142 -3.71 -35.05 -17.51
N GLU A 143 -3.03 -34.47 -16.53
CA GLU A 143 -1.56 -34.50 -16.46
C GLU A 143 -1.02 -35.93 -16.34
N GLN A 144 -1.69 -36.79 -15.54
CA GLN A 144 -1.32 -38.20 -15.43
C GLN A 144 -1.55 -38.97 -16.74
N ALA A 145 -2.69 -38.72 -17.42
CA ALA A 145 -2.98 -39.33 -18.70
C ALA A 145 -1.99 -38.88 -19.80
N ALA A 146 -1.65 -37.59 -19.81
CA ALA A 146 -0.66 -37.02 -20.74
C ALA A 146 0.75 -37.62 -20.52
N LYS A 147 1.16 -37.79 -19.25
CA LYS A 147 2.44 -38.44 -18.91
C LYS A 147 2.46 -39.88 -19.38
N ARG A 148 1.41 -40.64 -19.09
CA ARG A 148 1.28 -42.02 -19.54
C ARG A 148 1.38 -42.14 -21.08
N LEU A 149 0.71 -41.22 -21.79
CA LEU A 149 0.80 -41.17 -23.25
C LEU A 149 2.23 -40.89 -23.72
N ASN A 150 2.91 -39.91 -23.11
CA ASN A 150 4.32 -39.61 -23.46
C ASN A 150 5.25 -40.78 -23.20
N ASP A 151 5.12 -41.45 -22.05
CA ASP A 151 5.93 -42.65 -21.72
C ASP A 151 5.74 -43.77 -22.77
N LEU A 152 4.47 -43.99 -23.19
CA LEU A 152 4.18 -44.98 -24.25
C LEU A 152 4.72 -44.57 -25.63
N LEU A 153 4.69 -43.28 -25.96
CA LEU A 153 5.27 -42.74 -27.18
C LEU A 153 6.80 -42.86 -27.18
N GLU A 154 7.47 -42.62 -26.04
CA GLU A 154 8.90 -42.85 -25.89
C GLU A 154 9.26 -44.33 -26.04
N GLN A 155 8.50 -45.23 -25.41
CA GLN A 155 8.68 -46.69 -25.58
C GLN A 155 8.51 -47.12 -27.04
N ARG A 156 7.51 -46.56 -27.74
CA ARG A 156 7.30 -46.82 -29.17
C ARG A 156 8.48 -46.32 -30.01
N SER A 157 9.02 -45.14 -29.70
CA SER A 157 10.16 -44.57 -30.43
C SER A 157 11.45 -45.37 -30.19
N ALA A 158 11.59 -45.96 -29.01
CA ALA A 158 12.76 -46.81 -28.65
C ALA A 158 12.68 -48.23 -29.23
N SER A 159 11.46 -48.73 -29.47
CA SER A 159 11.26 -50.07 -30.08
C SER A 159 11.39 -49.99 -31.61
N HIS A 160 12.42 -50.57 -32.17
CA HIS A 160 12.63 -50.63 -33.63
C HIS A 160 11.69 -51.60 -34.36
N ARG A 161 10.75 -52.25 -33.67
CA ARG A 161 9.73 -53.15 -34.23
C ARG A 161 8.35 -52.63 -33.92
N SER A 162 7.48 -52.64 -34.94
CA SER A 162 6.06 -52.36 -34.77
C SER A 162 5.41 -53.47 -33.91
N ASP A 163 5.05 -53.15 -32.67
CA ASP A 163 4.33 -54.06 -31.79
C ASP A 163 2.83 -53.64 -31.78
N PRO A 164 1.93 -54.48 -32.34
CA PRO A 164 0.51 -54.16 -32.44
C PRO A 164 -0.13 -53.91 -31.06
N ALA A 165 0.35 -54.56 -30.00
CA ALA A 165 -0.13 -54.37 -28.66
C ALA A 165 0.22 -52.97 -28.14
N LEU A 166 1.46 -52.53 -28.35
CA LEU A 166 1.92 -51.18 -27.97
C LEU A 166 1.17 -50.06 -28.74
N GLU A 167 0.88 -50.30 -30.04
CA GLU A 167 0.10 -49.38 -30.85
C GLU A 167 -1.34 -49.25 -30.32
N ALA A 168 -1.97 -50.33 -29.91
CA ALA A 168 -3.31 -50.31 -29.29
C ALA A 168 -3.31 -49.58 -27.97
N ASP A 169 -2.28 -49.76 -27.15
CA ASP A 169 -2.12 -49.04 -25.88
C ASP A 169 -1.89 -47.54 -26.06
N VAL A 170 -1.12 -47.14 -27.04
CA VAL A 170 -0.90 -45.72 -27.42
C VAL A 170 -2.23 -45.08 -27.84
N VAL A 171 -3.01 -45.74 -28.71
CA VAL A 171 -4.35 -45.24 -29.14
C VAL A 171 -5.28 -45.11 -27.97
N LYS A 172 -5.33 -46.09 -27.05
CA LYS A 172 -6.14 -46.05 -25.86
C LYS A 172 -5.76 -44.91 -24.93
N ALA A 173 -4.46 -44.72 -24.66
CA ALA A 173 -3.94 -43.62 -23.84
C ALA A 173 -4.19 -42.25 -24.48
N ALA A 174 -4.10 -42.14 -25.82
CA ALA A 174 -4.40 -40.92 -26.54
C ALA A 174 -5.90 -40.52 -26.40
N ASN A 175 -6.81 -41.49 -26.56
CA ASN A 175 -8.25 -41.28 -26.40
C ASN A 175 -8.60 -40.89 -24.94
N GLU A 176 -7.92 -41.50 -23.97
CA GLU A 176 -8.11 -41.17 -22.54
C GLU A 176 -7.61 -39.74 -22.26
N ALA A 177 -6.44 -39.36 -22.71
CA ALA A 177 -5.86 -38.03 -22.54
C ALA A 177 -6.76 -36.94 -23.20
N GLU A 178 -7.26 -37.20 -24.43
CA GLU A 178 -8.15 -36.29 -25.10
C GLU A 178 -9.53 -36.19 -24.39
N GLY A 179 -10.05 -37.31 -23.91
CA GLY A 179 -11.28 -37.32 -23.11
C GLY A 179 -11.15 -36.46 -21.84
N ARG A 180 -10.02 -36.55 -21.10
CA ARG A 180 -9.75 -35.74 -19.92
C ARG A 180 -9.60 -34.29 -20.29
N ARG A 181 -8.88 -33.95 -21.35
CA ARG A 181 -8.72 -32.57 -21.84
C ARG A 181 -10.06 -31.92 -22.18
N ARG A 182 -10.97 -32.65 -22.83
CA ARG A 182 -12.32 -32.14 -23.11
C ARG A 182 -13.13 -31.88 -21.83
N GLN A 183 -13.00 -32.75 -20.82
CA GLN A 183 -13.63 -32.54 -19.51
C GLN A 183 -13.10 -31.30 -18.81
N VAL A 184 -11.78 -31.11 -18.78
CA VAL A 184 -11.15 -29.91 -18.23
C VAL A 184 -11.64 -28.65 -18.96
N ALA A 185 -11.65 -28.65 -20.28
CA ALA A 185 -12.12 -27.53 -21.09
C ALA A 185 -13.60 -27.17 -20.82
N ALA A 186 -14.46 -28.18 -20.67
CA ALA A 186 -15.88 -27.99 -20.38
C ALA A 186 -16.11 -27.35 -18.99
N VAL A 187 -15.41 -27.84 -17.95
CA VAL A 187 -15.53 -27.29 -16.58
C VAL A 187 -14.92 -25.89 -16.54
N THR A 188 -13.77 -25.67 -17.19
CA THR A 188 -13.15 -24.34 -17.30
C THR A 188 -14.11 -23.33 -17.92
N LYS A 189 -14.77 -23.70 -19.03
CA LYS A 189 -15.76 -22.83 -19.68
C LYS A 189 -16.94 -22.49 -18.76
N LEU A 190 -17.47 -23.47 -18.03
CA LEU A 190 -18.54 -23.21 -17.06
C LEU A 190 -18.12 -22.23 -15.96
N ILE A 191 -16.89 -22.32 -15.46
CA ILE A 191 -16.36 -21.40 -14.47
C ILE A 191 -16.21 -20.00 -15.08
N ASP A 192 -15.66 -19.90 -16.30
CA ASP A 192 -15.46 -18.62 -16.99
C ASP A 192 -16.80 -17.94 -17.31
N ASP A 193 -17.81 -18.70 -17.74
CA ASP A 193 -19.17 -18.17 -17.99
C ASP A 193 -19.81 -17.65 -16.68
N SER A 194 -19.59 -18.33 -15.55
CA SER A 194 -20.06 -17.86 -14.22
C SER A 194 -19.37 -16.58 -13.81
N ALA A 195 -18.04 -16.49 -13.98
CA ALA A 195 -17.27 -15.29 -13.68
C ALA A 195 -17.67 -14.08 -14.54
N LEU A 196 -18.06 -14.33 -15.79
CA LEU A 196 -18.57 -13.27 -16.67
C LEU A 196 -19.94 -12.77 -16.21
N GLN A 197 -20.83 -13.66 -15.76
CA GLN A 197 -22.15 -13.29 -15.25
C GLN A 197 -22.09 -12.54 -13.93
N GLY A 198 -21.19 -12.93 -13.01
CA GLY A 198 -20.99 -12.30 -11.69
C GLY A 198 -20.06 -11.08 -11.69
N ARG A 199 -19.59 -10.63 -12.87
CA ARG A 199 -18.52 -9.63 -12.98
C ARG A 199 -18.79 -8.31 -12.24
N ASP A 200 -20.02 -7.79 -12.35
CA ASP A 200 -20.38 -6.50 -11.76
C ASP A 200 -20.47 -6.58 -10.23
N GLU A 201 -20.96 -7.70 -9.72
CA GLU A 201 -21.06 -7.96 -8.29
C GLU A 201 -19.67 -8.20 -7.67
N ILE A 202 -18.84 -9.01 -8.32
CA ILE A 202 -17.43 -9.20 -7.92
C ILE A 202 -16.70 -7.85 -7.88
N LYS A 203 -16.89 -7.03 -8.91
CA LYS A 203 -16.30 -5.69 -8.98
C LYS A 203 -16.76 -4.81 -7.83
N SER A 204 -18.06 -4.81 -7.51
CA SER A 204 -18.63 -4.03 -6.41
C SER A 204 -18.05 -4.43 -5.05
N ILE A 205 -17.97 -5.74 -4.76
CA ILE A 205 -17.42 -6.26 -3.51
C ILE A 205 -15.94 -5.90 -3.39
N VAL A 206 -15.16 -6.11 -4.45
CA VAL A 206 -13.72 -5.79 -4.44
C VAL A 206 -13.47 -4.29 -4.31
N GLN A 207 -14.26 -3.44 -4.99
CA GLN A 207 -14.16 -1.98 -4.83
C GLN A 207 -14.46 -1.55 -3.40
N ALA A 208 -15.52 -2.07 -2.78
CA ALA A 208 -15.82 -1.78 -1.39
C ALA A 208 -14.68 -2.23 -0.45
N ALA A 209 -14.06 -3.38 -0.71
CA ALA A 209 -12.91 -3.85 0.05
C ALA A 209 -11.66 -2.96 -0.14
N VAL A 210 -11.42 -2.42 -1.34
CA VAL A 210 -10.32 -1.48 -1.59
C VAL A 210 -10.56 -0.15 -0.89
N ALA A 211 -11.80 0.37 -0.92
CA ALA A 211 -12.15 1.62 -0.24
C ALA A 211 -11.91 1.51 1.28
N THR A 212 -12.38 0.44 1.93
CA THR A 212 -12.11 0.24 3.37
C THR A 212 -10.63 0.03 3.68
N ALA A 213 -9.89 -0.63 2.79
CA ALA A 213 -8.45 -0.78 2.93
C ALA A 213 -7.71 0.56 2.81
N ALA A 214 -8.17 1.46 1.93
CA ALA A 214 -7.61 2.80 1.78
C ALA A 214 -7.83 3.64 3.04
N GLU A 215 -9.06 3.67 3.58
CA GLU A 215 -9.36 4.33 4.85
C GLU A 215 -8.47 3.79 5.98
N ARG A 216 -8.25 2.49 6.01
CA ARG A 216 -7.42 1.85 7.03
C ARG A 216 -5.94 2.25 6.92
N ALA A 217 -5.40 2.31 5.71
CA ALA A 217 -4.02 2.75 5.46
C ALA A 217 -3.80 4.20 5.88
N GLU A 218 -4.75 5.08 5.55
CA GLU A 218 -4.73 6.49 5.94
C GLU A 218 -4.82 6.67 7.45
N ASP A 219 -5.68 5.90 8.12
CA ASP A 219 -5.80 5.91 9.58
C ASP A 219 -4.46 5.53 10.25
N VAL A 220 -3.79 4.48 9.77
CA VAL A 220 -2.48 4.05 10.29
C VAL A 220 -1.43 5.14 10.08
N GLN A 221 -1.38 5.72 8.89
CA GLN A 221 -0.47 6.84 8.60
C GLN A 221 -0.77 8.04 9.50
N GLY A 222 -2.05 8.37 9.69
CA GLY A 222 -2.49 9.45 10.57
C GLY A 222 -2.10 9.22 12.03
N ILE A 223 -2.28 8.01 12.54
CA ILE A 223 -1.92 7.63 13.92
C ILE A 223 -0.41 7.75 14.15
N ILE A 224 0.39 7.16 13.26
CA ILE A 224 1.85 7.23 13.38
C ILE A 224 2.33 8.67 13.20
N GLY A 225 1.81 9.40 12.22
CA GLY A 225 2.10 10.81 12.02
C GLY A 225 1.76 11.69 13.21
N ALA A 226 0.67 11.35 13.92
CA ALA A 226 0.22 12.10 15.09
C ALA A 226 1.03 11.81 16.36
N TRP A 227 1.41 10.56 16.61
CA TRP A 227 1.88 10.12 17.91
C TRP A 227 3.33 9.61 17.95
N SER A 228 3.90 9.23 16.80
CA SER A 228 5.27 8.72 16.76
C SER A 228 6.31 9.84 16.97
N SER A 229 7.42 9.49 17.59
CA SER A 229 8.63 10.33 17.64
C SER A 229 9.23 10.56 16.25
N GLU A 230 9.04 9.60 15.33
CA GLU A 230 9.46 9.66 13.94
C GLU A 230 8.26 9.53 13.00
N PRO A 231 7.49 10.61 12.75
CA PRO A 231 6.24 10.57 11.99
C PRO A 231 6.38 10.01 10.56
N GLY A 232 7.57 10.12 9.96
CA GLY A 232 7.87 9.59 8.63
C GLY A 232 8.22 8.11 8.59
N ASN A 233 8.47 7.48 9.74
CA ASN A 233 8.84 6.07 9.83
C ASN A 233 7.61 5.19 10.02
N LEU A 234 7.05 4.71 8.90
CA LEU A 234 5.87 3.85 8.87
C LEU A 234 6.22 2.34 8.85
N ASN A 235 7.45 2.01 9.20
CA ASN A 235 7.90 0.63 9.28
C ASN A 235 7.57 0.00 10.64
N ARG A 236 7.65 -1.31 10.68
CA ARG A 236 7.46 -2.10 11.89
C ARG A 236 8.56 -1.82 12.91
N THR A 237 8.25 -0.99 13.88
CA THR A 237 9.06 -0.81 15.09
C THR A 237 8.23 -1.22 16.29
N PRO A 238 8.86 -1.72 17.39
CA PRO A 238 8.11 -2.05 18.61
C PRO A 238 7.30 -0.87 19.14
N GLU A 239 7.82 0.34 18.99
CA GLU A 239 7.16 1.59 19.39
C GLU A 239 5.90 1.84 18.56
N ASN A 240 5.97 1.73 17.22
CA ASN A 240 4.84 1.93 16.32
C ASN A 240 3.74 0.87 16.55
N LEU A 241 4.11 -0.39 16.78
CA LEU A 241 3.15 -1.47 17.08
C LEU A 241 2.43 -1.24 18.42
N ALA A 242 3.19 -0.88 19.47
CA ALA A 242 2.60 -0.55 20.76
C ALA A 242 1.68 0.68 20.67
N LEU A 243 2.07 1.67 19.87
CA LEU A 243 1.29 2.87 19.60
C LEU A 243 -0.02 2.55 18.90
N LEU A 244 0.01 1.80 17.81
CA LEU A 244 -1.18 1.39 17.07
C LEU A 244 -2.15 0.62 17.96
N LYS A 245 -1.65 -0.33 18.76
CA LYS A 245 -2.47 -1.07 19.72
C LYS A 245 -3.15 -0.13 20.73
N ARG A 246 -2.39 0.77 21.33
CA ARG A 246 -2.89 1.71 22.33
C ARG A 246 -3.94 2.68 21.78
N VAL A 247 -3.72 3.19 20.57
CA VAL A 247 -4.67 4.11 19.92
C VAL A 247 -5.93 3.38 19.48
N ARG A 248 -5.83 2.13 19.05
CA ARG A 248 -6.99 1.28 18.71
C ARG A 248 -7.91 1.00 19.90
N GLU A 249 -7.36 0.85 21.07
CA GLU A 249 -8.12 0.63 22.31
C GLU A 249 -8.89 1.87 22.78
N SER A 250 -8.55 3.06 22.28
CA SER A 250 -9.15 4.34 22.70
C SER A 250 -9.76 5.11 21.54
N ALA A 251 -11.09 5.20 21.50
CA ALA A 251 -11.80 6.02 20.52
C ALA A 251 -11.36 7.49 20.55
N ALA A 252 -11.16 8.05 21.75
CA ALA A 252 -10.72 9.44 21.92
C ALA A 252 -9.33 9.70 21.29
N LEU A 253 -8.38 8.76 21.43
CA LEU A 253 -7.08 8.91 20.81
C LEU A 253 -7.15 8.82 19.27
N ARG A 254 -8.01 7.97 18.73
CA ARG A 254 -8.24 7.89 17.27
C ARG A 254 -8.81 9.19 16.71
N ASP A 255 -9.80 9.77 17.39
CA ASP A 255 -10.41 11.03 16.93
C ASP A 255 -9.41 12.20 17.00
N ILE A 256 -8.58 12.26 18.03
CA ILE A 256 -7.49 13.25 18.12
C ILE A 256 -6.46 13.04 17.00
N SER A 257 -6.11 11.80 16.66
CA SER A 257 -5.12 11.47 15.61
C SER A 257 -5.48 12.07 14.25
N LYS A 258 -6.77 12.07 13.89
CA LYS A 258 -7.28 12.63 12.62
C LYS A 258 -6.88 14.10 12.42
N TYR A 259 -6.86 14.87 13.50
CA TYR A 259 -6.54 16.30 13.47
C TYR A 259 -5.06 16.57 13.71
N LEU A 260 -4.45 15.86 14.66
CA LEU A 260 -3.07 16.08 15.10
C LEU A 260 -2.06 15.84 13.97
N GLY A 261 -2.24 14.78 13.18
CA GLY A 261 -1.42 14.48 12.02
C GLY A 261 -1.41 15.61 10.99
N ARG A 262 -2.60 16.14 10.66
CA ARG A 262 -2.76 17.27 9.74
C ARG A 262 -2.10 18.55 10.26
N PHE A 263 -2.19 18.81 11.55
CA PHE A 263 -1.56 19.98 12.16
C PHE A 263 -0.04 19.87 12.12
N ARG A 264 0.53 18.69 12.37
CA ARG A 264 1.97 18.44 12.26
C ARG A 264 2.49 18.63 10.84
N GLU A 265 1.76 18.17 9.84
CA GLU A 265 2.10 18.42 8.43
C GLU A 265 2.10 19.92 8.10
N MET A 266 1.06 20.65 8.52
CA MET A 266 1.00 22.11 8.34
C MET A 266 2.15 22.83 9.02
N LEU A 267 2.56 22.40 10.22
CA LEU A 267 3.71 22.94 10.92
C LEU A 267 5.02 22.64 10.18
N ALA A 268 5.20 21.44 9.66
CA ALA A 268 6.37 21.07 8.89
C ALA A 268 6.50 21.93 7.62
N GLN A 269 5.40 22.12 6.89
CA GLN A 269 5.34 23.00 5.72
C GLN A 269 5.63 24.47 6.09
N LYS A 270 5.08 24.95 7.20
CA LYS A 270 5.32 26.31 7.68
C LYS A 270 6.78 26.54 8.07
N LYS A 271 7.43 25.55 8.68
CA LYS A 271 8.88 25.61 8.96
C LYS A 271 9.70 25.76 7.68
N GLN A 272 9.34 25.06 6.59
CA GLN A 272 10.00 25.20 5.30
C GLN A 272 9.81 26.60 4.69
N ASN A 273 8.65 27.22 4.90
CA ASN A 273 8.31 28.55 4.38
C ASN A 273 8.64 29.70 5.34
N GLY A 274 9.14 29.39 6.55
CA GLY A 274 9.41 30.36 7.61
C GLY A 274 10.68 31.17 7.48
N TYR A 275 11.32 31.22 6.29
CA TYR A 275 12.50 31.99 6.04
C TYR A 275 12.19 33.27 5.24
N ALA A 276 12.66 34.41 5.74
CA ALA A 276 12.60 35.68 5.01
C ALA A 276 13.91 35.88 4.23
N TYR A 277 13.80 36.56 3.10
CA TYR A 277 14.96 36.98 2.32
C TYR A 277 15.59 38.19 3.01
N GLY A 278 16.84 38.07 3.47
CA GLY A 278 17.52 39.11 4.20
C GLY A 278 19.04 38.94 4.20
N ARG A 279 19.68 39.37 5.30
CA ARG A 279 21.14 39.27 5.50
C ARG A 279 21.60 37.86 5.92
N GLY A 280 20.71 36.92 6.07
CA GLY A 280 20.97 35.58 6.56
C GLY A 280 21.76 34.68 5.61
N GLU A 281 21.55 33.39 5.78
CA GLU A 281 22.28 32.33 5.06
C GLU A 281 22.08 32.39 3.55
N LYS A 282 23.18 32.26 2.80
CA LYS A 282 23.17 32.19 1.33
C LYS A 282 22.79 30.78 0.91
N TYR A 283 21.65 30.60 0.22
CA TYR A 283 21.18 29.28 -0.15
C TYR A 283 21.10 29.03 -1.66
N SER A 284 21.05 30.09 -2.48
CA SER A 284 20.94 29.98 -3.96
C SER A 284 21.48 31.21 -4.66
N LEU A 285 21.48 31.19 -5.99
CA LEU A 285 21.86 32.31 -6.84
C LEU A 285 20.65 32.69 -7.71
N GLU A 286 20.43 33.99 -7.85
CA GLU A 286 19.42 34.56 -8.73
C GLU A 286 20.02 35.67 -9.60
N LEU A 287 19.27 36.07 -10.63
CA LEU A 287 19.60 37.22 -11.45
C LEU A 287 18.82 38.44 -10.95
N GLY A 288 19.50 39.56 -10.72
CA GLY A 288 18.85 40.76 -10.22
C GLY A 288 19.70 42.02 -10.43
N SER A 289 19.39 43.07 -9.66
CA SER A 289 20.12 44.36 -9.70
C SER A 289 20.55 44.86 -8.31
N ASP A 290 20.47 44.01 -7.29
CA ASP A 290 20.85 44.37 -5.92
C ASP A 290 22.36 44.15 -5.73
N LEU A 291 23.11 45.26 -5.73
CA LEU A 291 24.55 45.23 -5.58
C LEU A 291 25.04 44.76 -4.21
N SER A 292 24.20 44.92 -3.18
CA SER A 292 24.52 44.44 -1.82
C SER A 292 24.59 42.92 -1.71
N ARG A 293 23.92 42.24 -2.62
CA ARG A 293 23.84 40.77 -2.72
C ARG A 293 24.63 40.21 -3.91
N ALA A 294 25.27 41.08 -4.71
CA ALA A 294 25.99 40.65 -5.89
C ALA A 294 27.17 39.73 -5.54
N LEU A 295 27.46 38.76 -6.43
CA LEU A 295 28.66 37.93 -6.30
C LEU A 295 29.92 38.79 -6.43
N THR A 296 30.94 38.41 -5.69
CA THR A 296 32.26 39.06 -5.77
C THR A 296 32.83 39.06 -7.20
N SER A 297 32.56 37.99 -7.97
CA SER A 297 32.96 37.91 -9.40
C SER A 297 32.23 38.91 -10.29
N GLU A 298 31.00 39.27 -10.01
CA GLU A 298 30.25 40.31 -10.73
C GLU A 298 30.80 41.70 -10.35
N LEU A 299 31.09 41.93 -9.06
CA LEU A 299 31.67 43.17 -8.58
C LEU A 299 33.12 43.39 -9.08
N ALA A 300 33.88 42.31 -9.31
CA ALA A 300 35.20 42.38 -9.89
C ALA A 300 35.23 43.02 -11.30
N MET A 301 34.11 42.96 -12.03
CA MET A 301 33.96 43.63 -13.34
C MET A 301 33.99 45.15 -13.24
N LEU A 302 33.79 45.72 -12.05
CA LEU A 302 33.93 47.17 -11.81
C LEU A 302 35.39 47.61 -11.72
N ALA A 303 36.33 46.69 -11.46
CA ALA A 303 37.73 47.00 -11.24
C ALA A 303 38.53 47.23 -12.53
N THR A 304 38.01 46.75 -13.67
CA THR A 304 38.70 46.86 -14.98
C THR A 304 37.88 47.68 -15.97
N PRO A 305 38.48 48.69 -16.63
CA PRO A 305 37.77 49.52 -17.60
C PRO A 305 37.14 48.73 -18.75
N GLU A 306 37.79 47.64 -19.17
CA GLU A 306 37.32 46.81 -20.27
C GLU A 306 36.02 46.05 -19.94
N THR A 307 35.80 45.70 -18.68
CA THR A 307 34.61 44.92 -18.22
C THR A 307 33.50 45.79 -17.66
N LEU A 308 33.76 47.04 -17.37
CA LEU A 308 32.77 48.00 -16.88
C LEU A 308 31.54 48.14 -17.79
N PRO A 309 31.66 48.26 -19.13
CA PRO A 309 30.47 48.33 -19.99
C PRO A 309 29.61 47.08 -19.92
N LEU A 310 30.21 45.91 -19.78
CA LEU A 310 29.49 44.63 -19.62
C LEU A 310 28.73 44.60 -18.30
N PHE A 311 29.35 45.06 -17.18
CA PHE A 311 28.69 45.16 -15.88
C PHE A 311 27.46 46.10 -15.96
N LEU A 312 27.63 47.30 -16.53
CA LEU A 312 26.54 48.26 -16.66
C LEU A 312 25.38 47.72 -17.51
N ARG A 313 25.67 46.98 -18.57
CA ARG A 313 24.65 46.30 -19.38
C ARG A 313 23.91 45.22 -18.58
N LYS A 314 24.60 44.41 -17.80
CA LYS A 314 24.00 43.40 -16.90
C LYS A 314 23.14 44.05 -15.82
N TYR A 315 23.61 45.16 -15.23
CA TYR A 315 22.88 45.93 -14.23
C TYR A 315 21.55 46.47 -14.78
N GLN A 316 21.60 47.14 -15.95
CA GLN A 316 20.40 47.65 -16.61
C GLN A 316 19.38 46.55 -16.95
N ARG A 317 19.85 45.37 -17.32
CA ARG A 317 19.02 44.24 -17.67
C ARG A 317 18.62 43.36 -16.47
N ARG A 318 18.99 43.72 -15.25
CA ARG A 318 18.78 42.95 -14.02
C ARG A 318 19.36 41.53 -14.12
N GLN A 319 20.52 41.38 -14.73
CA GLN A 319 21.20 40.11 -14.99
C GLN A 319 22.45 39.89 -14.15
N ILE A 320 22.67 40.70 -13.09
CA ILE A 320 23.75 40.51 -12.14
C ILE A 320 23.42 39.26 -11.30
N LYS A 321 24.38 38.36 -11.20
CA LYS A 321 24.25 37.19 -10.30
C LYS A 321 24.36 37.68 -8.87
N GLN A 322 23.35 37.40 -8.08
CA GLN A 322 23.26 37.79 -6.68
C GLN A 322 22.89 36.61 -5.79
N TYR A 323 23.27 36.65 -4.53
CA TYR A 323 22.91 35.63 -3.55
C TYR A 323 21.47 35.79 -3.11
N CYS A 324 20.69 34.71 -3.16
CA CYS A 324 19.47 34.59 -2.40
C CYS A 324 19.84 34.31 -0.95
N ARG A 325 19.41 35.16 -0.02
CA ARG A 325 19.64 35.02 1.41
C ARG A 325 18.30 34.78 2.10
N ARG A 326 18.32 33.97 3.14
CA ARG A 326 17.18 33.75 4.00
C ARG A 326 17.54 33.89 5.47
N GLU A 327 16.65 34.40 6.24
CA GLU A 327 16.75 34.53 7.69
C GLU A 327 15.54 33.85 8.31
N SER A 328 15.69 33.15 9.43
CA SER A 328 14.56 32.68 10.20
C SER A 328 13.82 33.90 10.79
N VAL A 329 12.53 34.02 10.49
CA VAL A 329 11.70 35.10 11.04
C VAL A 329 11.25 34.68 12.43
N TYR A 330 11.98 35.12 13.46
CA TYR A 330 11.51 35.02 14.83
C TYR A 330 10.57 36.20 15.11
N LYS A 331 9.27 35.99 14.93
CA LYS A 331 8.28 36.91 15.46
C LYS A 331 8.14 36.63 16.96
N GLY A 332 8.29 37.69 17.78
CA GLY A 332 8.41 37.66 19.23
C GLY A 332 7.60 36.58 19.93
N ALA A 333 8.29 35.75 20.66
CA ALA A 333 7.73 34.55 21.25
C ALA A 333 7.38 34.80 22.70
N GLY A 334 6.12 35.17 22.96
CA GLY A 334 5.54 35.15 24.31
C GLY A 334 5.10 33.75 24.74
N ASP A 335 4.75 33.59 25.99
CA ASP A 335 4.19 32.34 26.53
C ASP A 335 2.87 31.99 25.83
N ILE A 336 2.56 30.70 25.72
CA ILE A 336 1.32 30.21 25.13
C ILE A 336 0.39 29.75 26.24
N ILE A 337 -0.81 30.36 26.33
CA ILE A 337 -1.86 29.93 27.21
C ILE A 337 -3.03 29.44 26.36
N CYS A 338 -3.35 28.15 26.46
CA CYS A 338 -4.48 27.54 25.78
C CYS A 338 -5.63 27.33 26.76
N CYS A 339 -6.80 27.89 26.45
CA CYS A 339 -8.01 27.64 27.20
C CYS A 339 -8.88 26.65 26.42
N LEU A 340 -9.15 25.49 26.99
CA LEU A 340 -9.94 24.42 26.35
C LEU A 340 -11.31 24.31 27.03
N ASP A 341 -12.35 24.50 26.23
CA ASP A 341 -13.74 24.31 26.69
C ASP A 341 -14.09 22.81 26.60
N GLU A 342 -14.41 22.21 27.74
CA GLU A 342 -14.87 20.82 27.87
C GLU A 342 -16.36 20.75 28.31
N SER A 343 -17.14 21.78 27.98
CA SER A 343 -18.59 21.75 28.24
C SER A 343 -19.28 20.67 27.38
N GLY A 344 -20.48 20.22 27.84
CA GLY A 344 -21.23 19.18 27.14
C GLY A 344 -21.58 19.52 25.68
N SER A 345 -21.65 20.82 25.32
CA SER A 345 -21.90 21.29 23.96
C SER A 345 -20.70 21.08 23.00
N THR A 346 -19.50 20.95 23.55
CA THR A 346 -18.26 20.74 22.79
C THR A 346 -17.84 19.27 22.72
N ALA A 347 -18.66 18.35 23.23
CA ALA A 347 -18.35 16.90 23.20
C ALA A 347 -18.20 16.33 21.77
N GLY A 348 -17.48 15.23 21.64
CA GLY A 348 -17.27 14.55 20.36
C GLY A 348 -16.16 15.17 19.51
N GLU A 349 -16.42 15.41 18.23
CA GLU A 349 -15.42 15.91 17.27
C GLU A 349 -14.80 17.27 17.67
N CYS A 350 -15.60 18.18 18.22
CA CYS A 350 -15.11 19.47 18.68
C CYS A 350 -14.11 19.34 19.82
N ALA A 351 -14.35 18.44 20.78
CA ALA A 351 -13.42 18.16 21.86
C ALA A 351 -12.12 17.53 21.33
N ALA A 352 -12.21 16.60 20.38
CA ALA A 352 -11.05 15.96 19.75
C ALA A 352 -10.21 17.00 18.99
N TRP A 353 -10.84 17.87 18.23
CA TRP A 353 -10.18 18.96 17.53
C TRP A 353 -9.48 19.93 18.50
N GLY A 354 -10.18 20.35 19.55
CA GLY A 354 -9.62 21.25 20.57
C GLY A 354 -8.40 20.65 21.27
N LYS A 355 -8.45 19.36 21.63
CA LYS A 355 -7.33 18.63 22.22
C LYS A 355 -6.15 18.51 21.25
N ALA A 356 -6.40 18.24 19.97
CA ALA A 356 -5.37 18.21 18.94
C ALA A 356 -4.68 19.57 18.76
N VAL A 357 -5.46 20.68 18.79
CA VAL A 357 -4.91 22.04 18.74
C VAL A 357 -4.04 22.33 19.98
N ALA A 358 -4.51 21.98 21.19
CA ALA A 358 -3.75 22.17 22.40
C ALA A 358 -2.42 21.42 22.39
N MET A 359 -2.40 20.16 21.91
CA MET A 359 -1.19 19.35 21.76
C MET A 359 -0.23 19.95 20.71
N THR A 360 -0.78 20.46 19.62
CA THR A 360 0.03 21.13 18.59
C THR A 360 0.69 22.40 19.12
N LEU A 361 -0.03 23.19 19.92
CA LEU A 361 0.49 24.40 20.56
C LEU A 361 1.56 24.06 21.62
N LEU A 362 1.41 22.96 22.35
CA LEU A 362 2.43 22.45 23.25
C LEU A 362 3.71 22.10 22.47
N GLU A 363 3.60 21.37 21.38
CA GLU A 363 4.75 21.01 20.54
C GLU A 363 5.45 22.25 19.96
N ILE A 364 4.70 23.27 19.56
CA ILE A 364 5.25 24.57 19.13
C ILE A 364 6.02 25.22 20.28
N ALA A 365 5.43 25.23 21.48
CA ALA A 365 6.05 25.84 22.65
C ALA A 365 7.37 25.14 23.02
N GLU A 366 7.40 23.83 23.03
CA GLU A 366 8.61 23.02 23.27
C GLU A 366 9.70 23.32 22.22
N ASN A 367 9.35 23.28 20.94
CA ASN A 367 10.29 23.54 19.83
C ASN A 367 10.86 24.96 19.85
N GLU A 368 10.08 25.94 20.34
CA GLU A 368 10.47 27.37 20.40
C GLU A 368 11.03 27.77 21.76
N GLY A 369 11.10 26.87 22.74
CA GLY A 369 11.57 27.15 24.11
C GLY A 369 10.64 28.11 24.87
N ARG A 370 9.33 28.05 24.60
CA ARG A 370 8.29 28.89 25.20
C ARG A 370 7.61 28.16 26.34
N ARG A 371 7.10 28.91 27.33
CA ARG A 371 6.24 28.32 28.38
C ARG A 371 4.87 28.05 27.82
N PHE A 372 4.28 26.92 28.20
CA PHE A 372 2.92 26.53 27.83
C PHE A 372 2.07 26.29 29.04
N ALA A 373 0.83 26.76 29.03
CA ALA A 373 -0.17 26.49 30.05
C ALA A 373 -1.48 26.07 29.38
N LEU A 374 -2.09 24.99 29.89
CA LEU A 374 -3.39 24.52 29.46
C LEU A 374 -4.40 24.74 30.60
N ILE A 375 -5.48 25.44 30.32
CA ILE A 375 -6.58 25.70 31.26
C ILE A 375 -7.82 25.02 30.71
N HIS A 376 -8.33 24.05 31.47
CA HIS A 376 -9.60 23.41 31.17
C HIS A 376 -10.71 24.13 31.91
N PHE A 377 -11.81 24.40 31.23
CA PHE A 377 -13.01 24.90 31.87
C PHE A 377 -14.24 24.17 31.34
N SER A 378 -15.23 23.98 32.23
CA SER A 378 -16.49 23.33 31.90
C SER A 378 -17.64 24.14 32.52
N GLY A 379 -18.86 23.97 32.00
CA GLY A 379 -20.04 24.63 32.55
C GLY A 379 -20.41 24.11 33.96
N PRO A 380 -21.19 24.87 34.73
CA PRO A 380 -21.65 24.40 36.01
C PRO A 380 -22.52 23.17 35.85
N GLY A 381 -22.03 22.00 36.32
CA GLY A 381 -22.75 20.71 36.30
C GLY A 381 -22.11 19.60 35.44
N SER A 382 -20.89 19.77 34.98
CA SER A 382 -20.12 18.69 34.31
C SER A 382 -19.14 18.03 35.25
#